data_ebcba12f550190aba3639633629af8a3
#
_entry.id   ebcba12f550190aba3639633629af8a3
#
_cell.length_a   1.000
_cell.length_b   1.000
_cell.length_c   1.000
_cell.angle_alpha   90.00
_cell.angle_beta   90.00
_cell.angle_gamma   90.00
#
_symmetry.space_group_name_H-M   'P 1'
#
loop_
_entity.id
_entity.type
_entity.pdbx_description
1 polymer ?
#
loop_
_entity_poly.entity_id
_entity_poly.type
_entity_poly.pdbx_seq_one_letter_code
_entity_poly.pdbx_strand_id
1 'polypeptide(L)'
;MKHSVHFGAGNIGRGFIGEILFKNGFHIDFVDVNNQIIHALNEKGKYEIEIAQKGQSRIEVTNVAGINSKEHPEQVIEAIQKTDIITTAIGPNILPFIAELLAKGIEARRVAGNTQVLDVMACENMIGGSQFLYQEVKKYLSPEGLTFADNYIGFPNAAVDRIVPAQSHEDSLFVVVEPFNEWVVETKRLKNPDLRLKGVHYEEDLEPFIERKLFSVNSGHATSAYIGAHYGAKTILEALQNPNIKSRIESVLAEIRSLLIAKWNFDKKELENYHKVIIEWFENPFIVDEVSRVARTPIRKLGYNERFIRPIRELKELSLSYKNLLKTVGYAFDYRDVNDEESIRLGELFAKQSVKDVVIQVTGLDDQELIDQIVEYI
;
A
#
# COMPACT_ATOMS: atom_id res chain seq x y z
N MET A 1 24.05 -3.40 -18.16
CA MET A 1 22.96 -3.84 -17.29
C MET A 1 22.48 -2.62 -16.54
N LYS A 2 21.17 -2.43 -16.38
CA LYS A 2 20.64 -1.34 -15.55
C LYS A 2 20.79 -1.70 -14.07
N HIS A 3 20.99 -0.70 -13.24
CA HIS A 3 21.15 -0.86 -11.78
C HIS A 3 20.02 -0.18 -11.04
N SER A 4 19.53 -0.83 -9.99
CA SER A 4 18.54 -0.26 -9.06
C SER A 4 19.03 -0.39 -7.62
N VAL A 5 18.76 0.64 -6.83
CA VAL A 5 18.87 0.58 -5.36
C VAL A 5 17.47 0.49 -4.80
N HIS A 6 17.19 -0.56 -4.03
CA HIS A 6 15.89 -0.76 -3.41
C HIS A 6 16.02 -0.79 -1.89
N PHE A 7 15.45 0.21 -1.21
CA PHE A 7 15.39 0.23 0.26
C PHE A 7 14.26 -0.65 0.76
N GLY A 8 14.62 -1.66 1.55
CA GLY A 8 13.72 -2.64 2.13
C GLY A 8 13.82 -4.02 1.46
N ALA A 9 14.53 -4.94 2.10
CA ALA A 9 14.63 -6.34 1.67
C ALA A 9 13.54 -7.24 2.28
N GLY A 10 12.43 -6.66 2.76
CA GLY A 10 11.28 -7.36 3.30
C GLY A 10 10.44 -8.09 2.24
N ASN A 11 9.30 -8.66 2.66
CA ASN A 11 8.45 -9.46 1.76
C ASN A 11 7.89 -8.62 0.60
N ILE A 12 7.49 -7.37 0.83
CA ILE A 12 7.00 -6.47 -0.23
C ILE A 12 8.14 -6.06 -1.17
N GLY A 13 9.31 -5.71 -0.62
CA GLY A 13 10.48 -5.34 -1.43
C GLY A 13 10.90 -6.46 -2.37
N ARG A 14 11.04 -7.69 -1.86
CA ARG A 14 11.41 -8.84 -2.69
C ARG A 14 10.25 -9.34 -3.56
N GLY A 15 9.05 -9.50 -2.95
CA GLY A 15 7.92 -10.16 -3.60
C GLY A 15 7.10 -9.27 -4.53
N PHE A 16 7.38 -7.97 -4.61
CA PHE A 16 6.65 -7.06 -5.49
C PHE A 16 7.59 -6.16 -6.30
N ILE A 17 8.23 -5.19 -5.65
CA ILE A 17 9.06 -4.20 -6.36
C ILE A 17 10.27 -4.88 -7.01
N GLY A 18 10.93 -5.79 -6.27
CA GLY A 18 12.06 -6.57 -6.78
C GLY A 18 11.69 -7.46 -7.96
N GLU A 19 10.50 -8.09 -7.96
CA GLU A 19 10.02 -8.86 -9.11
C GLU A 19 9.90 -8.00 -10.37
N ILE A 20 9.30 -6.81 -10.25
CA ILE A 20 9.11 -5.90 -11.39
C ILE A 20 10.47 -5.39 -11.90
N LEU A 21 11.37 -4.98 -11.00
CA LEU A 21 12.71 -4.54 -11.38
C LEU A 21 13.49 -5.65 -12.10
N PHE A 22 13.45 -6.89 -11.58
CA PHE A 22 14.08 -8.04 -12.20
C PHE A 22 13.52 -8.32 -13.60
N LYS A 23 12.19 -8.32 -13.77
CA LYS A 23 11.53 -8.51 -15.08
C LYS A 23 11.87 -7.41 -16.09
N ASN A 24 12.35 -6.25 -15.62
CA ASN A 24 12.84 -5.15 -16.44
C ASN A 24 14.36 -5.16 -16.65
N GLY A 25 15.05 -6.23 -16.24
CA GLY A 25 16.47 -6.47 -16.50
C GLY A 25 17.43 -5.67 -15.63
N PHE A 26 16.99 -5.29 -14.41
CA PHE A 26 17.86 -4.63 -13.45
C PHE A 26 18.70 -5.62 -12.64
N HIS A 27 19.92 -5.20 -12.31
CA HIS A 27 20.60 -5.64 -11.10
C HIS A 27 20.00 -4.87 -9.92
N ILE A 28 19.72 -5.55 -8.79
CA ILE A 28 19.04 -4.97 -7.64
C ILE A 28 19.97 -5.03 -6.43
N ASP A 29 20.40 -3.87 -5.95
CA ASP A 29 21.03 -3.71 -4.65
C ASP A 29 19.94 -3.46 -3.60
N PHE A 30 19.61 -4.51 -2.82
CA PHE A 30 18.68 -4.39 -1.69
C PHE A 30 19.40 -3.76 -0.50
N VAL A 31 18.87 -2.67 0.02
CA VAL A 31 19.37 -1.95 1.18
C VAL A 31 18.47 -2.21 2.38
N ASP A 32 19.02 -2.82 3.44
CA ASP A 32 18.28 -3.13 4.67
C ASP A 32 19.20 -3.10 5.87
N VAL A 33 18.65 -3.14 7.07
CA VAL A 33 19.39 -3.29 8.34
C VAL A 33 19.40 -4.74 8.86
N ASN A 34 18.66 -5.64 8.23
CA ASN A 34 18.55 -7.04 8.62
C ASN A 34 19.74 -7.85 8.06
N ASN A 35 20.72 -8.11 8.91
CA ASN A 35 21.93 -8.86 8.54
C ASN A 35 21.65 -10.25 7.95
N GLN A 36 20.66 -10.96 8.47
CA GLN A 36 20.35 -12.31 8.00
C GLN A 36 19.88 -12.30 6.54
N ILE A 37 18.99 -11.37 6.18
CA ILE A 37 18.49 -11.22 4.82
C ILE A 37 19.61 -10.74 3.88
N ILE A 38 20.39 -9.74 4.30
CA ILE A 38 21.50 -9.19 3.50
C ILE A 38 22.56 -10.25 3.23
N HIS A 39 22.96 -11.01 4.26
CA HIS A 39 23.93 -12.10 4.11
C HIS A 39 23.42 -13.18 3.12
N ALA A 40 22.16 -13.60 3.29
CA ALA A 40 21.55 -14.60 2.41
C ALA A 40 21.46 -14.14 0.94
N LEU A 41 21.13 -12.85 0.70
CA LEU A 41 21.13 -12.27 -0.65
C LEU A 41 22.53 -12.31 -1.29
N ASN A 42 23.57 -11.94 -0.52
CA ASN A 42 24.95 -11.92 -1.00
C ASN A 42 25.52 -13.33 -1.23
N GLU A 43 25.15 -14.29 -0.38
CA GLU A 43 25.59 -15.68 -0.52
C GLU A 43 24.94 -16.37 -1.74
N LYS A 44 23.61 -16.18 -1.93
CA LYS A 44 22.86 -16.86 -2.98
C LYS A 44 22.83 -16.11 -4.31
N GLY A 45 22.91 -14.78 -4.30
CA GLY A 45 22.73 -13.91 -5.49
C GLY A 45 21.38 -14.05 -6.16
N LYS A 46 20.42 -14.72 -5.50
CA LYS A 46 19.08 -15.01 -6.02
C LYS A 46 18.09 -15.36 -4.90
N TYR A 47 16.78 -15.30 -5.23
CA TYR A 47 15.69 -15.79 -4.38
C TYR A 47 14.50 -16.24 -5.20
N GLU A 48 13.55 -16.95 -4.58
CA GLU A 48 12.34 -17.44 -5.23
C GLU A 48 11.09 -16.71 -4.73
N ILE A 49 10.20 -16.40 -5.66
CA ILE A 49 8.84 -15.93 -5.42
C ILE A 49 7.88 -17.02 -5.87
N GLU A 50 6.95 -17.43 -5.00
CA GLU A 50 5.85 -18.31 -5.36
C GLU A 50 4.57 -17.49 -5.52
N ILE A 51 3.91 -17.67 -6.66
CA ILE A 51 2.59 -17.06 -6.89
C ILE A 51 1.52 -17.95 -6.27
N ALA A 52 0.74 -17.40 -5.34
CA ALA A 52 -0.32 -18.09 -4.60
C ALA A 52 -1.55 -18.40 -5.50
N GLN A 53 -1.41 -19.35 -6.40
CA GLN A 53 -2.46 -19.77 -7.33
C GLN A 53 -2.41 -21.28 -7.61
N LYS A 54 -3.50 -21.82 -8.17
CA LYS A 54 -3.54 -23.22 -8.59
C LYS A 54 -2.44 -23.49 -9.63
N GLY A 55 -1.59 -24.49 -9.35
CA GLY A 55 -0.46 -24.84 -10.22
C GLY A 55 0.89 -24.27 -9.78
N GLN A 56 0.96 -23.52 -8.68
CA GLN A 56 2.18 -23.03 -8.03
C GLN A 56 3.25 -22.55 -9.02
N SER A 57 3.07 -21.38 -9.59
CA SER A 57 4.06 -20.74 -10.45
C SER A 57 5.16 -20.14 -9.59
N ARG A 58 6.44 -20.42 -9.90
CA ARG A 58 7.61 -19.85 -9.23
C ARG A 58 8.40 -18.95 -10.16
N ILE A 59 8.95 -17.90 -9.61
CA ILE A 59 9.83 -16.95 -10.29
C ILE A 59 11.15 -16.95 -9.53
N GLU A 60 12.23 -17.37 -10.18
CA GLU A 60 13.57 -17.18 -9.65
C GLU A 60 14.06 -15.77 -10.03
N VAL A 61 14.27 -14.93 -9.02
CA VAL A 61 14.84 -13.59 -9.18
C VAL A 61 16.35 -13.68 -8.97
N THR A 62 17.11 -13.31 -9.97
CA THR A 62 18.57 -13.34 -9.99
C THR A 62 19.17 -11.94 -10.12
N ASN A 63 20.49 -11.81 -10.11
CA ASN A 63 21.20 -10.53 -10.19
C ASN A 63 20.83 -9.60 -9.03
N VAL A 64 20.86 -10.11 -7.84
CA VAL A 64 20.57 -9.38 -6.60
C VAL A 64 21.77 -9.40 -5.66
N ALA A 65 21.95 -8.30 -4.94
CA ALA A 65 22.91 -8.18 -3.85
C ALA A 65 22.24 -7.48 -2.65
N GLY A 66 22.87 -7.53 -1.50
CA GLY A 66 22.39 -6.87 -0.30
C GLY A 66 23.44 -5.94 0.30
N ILE A 67 23.04 -4.77 0.76
CA ILE A 67 23.89 -3.81 1.47
C ILE A 67 23.27 -3.51 2.82
N ASN A 68 23.99 -3.74 3.92
CA ASN A 68 23.54 -3.33 5.24
C ASN A 68 23.81 -1.83 5.42
N SER A 69 22.74 -1.03 5.46
CA SER A 69 22.84 0.43 5.54
C SER A 69 23.40 0.95 6.87
N LYS A 70 23.31 0.16 7.94
CA LYS A 70 23.85 0.51 9.27
C LYS A 70 25.34 0.21 9.38
N GLU A 71 25.80 -0.90 8.78
CA GLU A 71 27.18 -1.35 8.86
C GLU A 71 28.04 -0.78 7.73
N HIS A 72 27.45 -0.60 6.53
CA HIS A 72 28.13 -0.18 5.31
C HIS A 72 27.45 0.97 4.60
N PRO A 73 27.19 2.11 5.25
CA PRO A 73 26.53 3.26 4.65
C PRO A 73 27.28 3.81 3.43
N GLU A 74 28.61 3.69 3.39
CA GLU A 74 29.45 4.09 2.25
C GLU A 74 29.13 3.31 0.98
N GLN A 75 28.84 2.00 1.09
CA GLN A 75 28.48 1.18 -0.06
C GLN A 75 27.12 1.59 -0.64
N VAL A 76 26.17 2.01 0.23
CA VAL A 76 24.87 2.54 -0.23
C VAL A 76 25.07 3.84 -0.99
N ILE A 77 25.93 4.75 -0.52
CA ILE A 77 26.29 6.01 -1.19
C ILE A 77 26.88 5.71 -2.58
N GLU A 78 27.81 4.76 -2.67
CA GLU A 78 28.40 4.36 -3.95
C GLU A 78 27.39 3.73 -4.90
N ALA A 79 26.47 2.91 -4.39
CA ALA A 79 25.37 2.34 -5.19
C ALA A 79 24.45 3.44 -5.73
N ILE A 80 24.04 4.40 -4.90
CA ILE A 80 23.22 5.56 -5.33
C ILE A 80 23.95 6.40 -6.38
N GLN A 81 25.27 6.55 -6.27
CA GLN A 81 26.06 7.32 -7.24
C GLN A 81 25.93 6.78 -8.67
N LYS A 82 25.73 5.48 -8.84
CA LYS A 82 25.78 4.77 -10.14
C LYS A 82 24.42 4.26 -10.62
N THR A 83 23.40 4.27 -9.76
CA THR A 83 22.10 3.65 -10.06
C THR A 83 21.28 4.42 -11.08
N ASP A 84 20.39 3.70 -11.79
CA ASP A 84 19.44 4.24 -12.77
C ASP A 84 18.07 4.55 -12.15
N ILE A 85 17.73 3.92 -11.01
CA ILE A 85 16.46 4.12 -10.30
C ILE A 85 16.63 3.79 -8.81
N ILE A 86 15.91 4.51 -7.95
CA ILE A 86 15.80 4.19 -6.53
C ILE A 86 14.34 3.95 -6.18
N THR A 87 14.07 2.89 -5.41
CA THR A 87 12.74 2.57 -4.91
C THR A 87 12.77 2.23 -3.43
N THR A 88 11.64 2.37 -2.71
CA THR A 88 11.55 1.99 -1.29
C THR A 88 10.33 1.12 -1.01
N ALA A 89 10.41 0.22 -0.04
CA ALA A 89 9.31 -0.53 0.56
C ALA A 89 9.66 -0.86 2.02
N ILE A 90 9.82 0.19 2.85
CA ILE A 90 10.30 0.12 4.24
C ILE A 90 9.23 0.52 5.27
N GLY A 91 8.10 1.01 4.81
CA GLY A 91 7.04 1.60 5.62
C GLY A 91 7.18 3.12 5.77
N PRO A 92 6.05 3.84 5.77
CA PRO A 92 6.04 5.31 5.78
C PRO A 92 6.83 5.95 6.91
N ASN A 93 6.79 5.34 8.10
CA ASN A 93 7.46 5.86 9.30
C ASN A 93 8.99 5.73 9.24
N ILE A 94 9.52 4.91 8.33
CA ILE A 94 10.96 4.68 8.18
C ILE A 94 11.59 5.61 7.13
N LEU A 95 10.79 6.18 6.23
CA LEU A 95 11.28 7.10 5.19
C LEU A 95 12.21 8.22 5.71
N PRO A 96 11.94 8.89 6.86
CA PRO A 96 12.84 9.91 7.39
C PRO A 96 14.24 9.39 7.75
N PHE A 97 14.36 8.11 8.14
CA PHE A 97 15.63 7.55 8.58
C PHE A 97 16.60 7.23 7.43
N ILE A 98 16.10 7.07 6.20
CA ILE A 98 16.95 6.89 5.01
C ILE A 98 17.29 8.21 4.32
N ALA A 99 16.65 9.32 4.69
CA ALA A 99 16.75 10.60 4.00
C ALA A 99 18.18 11.17 3.99
N GLU A 100 18.90 11.07 5.11
CA GLU A 100 20.30 11.51 5.20
C GLU A 100 21.20 10.70 4.24
N LEU A 101 21.00 9.39 4.18
CA LEU A 101 21.78 8.50 3.33
C LEU A 101 21.52 8.77 1.85
N LEU A 102 20.24 9.00 1.48
CA LEU A 102 19.85 9.43 0.13
C LEU A 102 20.48 10.78 -0.24
N ALA A 103 20.45 11.75 0.67
CA ALA A 103 21.07 13.05 0.43
C ALA A 103 22.58 12.94 0.19
N LYS A 104 23.30 12.13 0.97
CA LYS A 104 24.72 11.85 0.77
C LYS A 104 25.00 11.19 -0.58
N GLY A 105 24.14 10.27 -1.02
CA GLY A 105 24.23 9.66 -2.34
C GLY A 105 24.00 10.65 -3.49
N ILE A 106 23.03 11.57 -3.34
CA ILE A 106 22.78 12.66 -4.30
C ILE A 106 23.99 13.63 -4.38
N GLU A 107 24.55 13.99 -3.22
CA GLU A 107 25.78 14.80 -3.19
C GLU A 107 26.97 14.08 -3.84
N ALA A 108 27.10 12.78 -3.64
CA ALA A 108 28.14 11.99 -4.30
C ALA A 108 27.98 11.98 -5.83
N ARG A 109 26.73 11.90 -6.36
CA ARG A 109 26.46 12.08 -7.80
C ARG A 109 26.92 13.45 -8.29
N ARG A 110 26.55 14.50 -7.56
CA ARG A 110 26.92 15.90 -7.90
C ARG A 110 28.44 16.06 -7.94
N VAL A 111 29.14 15.61 -6.91
CA VAL A 111 30.61 15.74 -6.83
C VAL A 111 31.32 14.94 -7.93
N ALA A 112 30.77 13.79 -8.30
CA ALA A 112 31.28 12.99 -9.42
C ALA A 112 30.92 13.55 -10.80
N GLY A 113 30.13 14.62 -10.90
CA GLY A 113 29.66 15.16 -12.17
C GLY A 113 28.66 14.26 -12.89
N ASN A 114 28.03 13.32 -12.19
CA ASN A 114 27.03 12.44 -12.80
C ASN A 114 25.68 13.16 -12.92
N THR A 115 25.43 13.71 -14.10
CA THR A 115 24.19 14.43 -14.47
C THR A 115 23.14 13.54 -15.09
N GLN A 116 23.32 12.21 -15.11
CA GLN A 116 22.28 11.27 -15.52
C GLN A 116 21.07 11.43 -14.62
N VAL A 117 19.90 11.63 -15.21
CA VAL A 117 18.64 11.78 -14.45
C VAL A 117 18.29 10.50 -13.69
N LEU A 118 17.73 10.67 -12.50
CA LEU A 118 17.41 9.61 -11.57
C LEU A 118 16.03 9.85 -10.97
N ASP A 119 15.18 8.83 -10.95
CA ASP A 119 13.92 8.87 -10.22
C ASP A 119 13.98 8.06 -8.93
N VAL A 120 13.46 8.64 -7.84
CA VAL A 120 13.32 8.06 -6.51
C VAL A 120 11.84 7.86 -6.21
N MET A 121 11.40 6.63 -6.08
CA MET A 121 9.99 6.26 -5.93
C MET A 121 9.75 5.60 -4.58
N ALA A 122 9.02 6.26 -3.69
CA ALA A 122 8.55 5.66 -2.45
C ALA A 122 7.32 4.79 -2.73
N CYS A 123 7.50 3.46 -2.70
CA CYS A 123 6.46 2.46 -2.93
C CYS A 123 5.80 2.04 -1.61
N GLU A 124 5.28 3.02 -0.90
CA GLU A 124 4.71 2.86 0.44
C GLU A 124 3.19 2.92 0.41
N ASN A 125 2.56 2.36 1.43
CA ASN A 125 1.10 2.49 1.60
C ASN A 125 0.76 3.86 2.22
N MET A 126 1.08 4.94 1.48
CA MET A 126 0.77 6.33 1.86
C MET A 126 0.57 7.21 0.63
N ILE A 127 -0.19 8.27 0.79
CA ILE A 127 -0.36 9.29 -0.24
C ILE A 127 0.85 10.24 -0.21
N GLY A 128 1.42 10.54 -1.38
CA GLY A 128 2.51 11.52 -1.49
C GLY A 128 3.85 11.05 -0.92
N GLY A 129 4.11 9.73 -0.84
CA GLY A 129 5.29 9.16 -0.20
C GLY A 129 6.61 9.67 -0.74
N SER A 130 6.75 9.79 -2.06
CA SER A 130 7.99 10.31 -2.67
C SER A 130 8.19 11.80 -2.39
N GLN A 131 7.11 12.58 -2.38
CA GLN A 131 7.18 14.00 -2.01
C GLN A 131 7.53 14.18 -0.53
N PHE A 132 6.95 13.35 0.35
CA PHE A 132 7.31 13.34 1.75
C PHE A 132 8.81 13.01 1.93
N LEU A 133 9.29 11.95 1.28
CA LEU A 133 10.71 11.59 1.31
C LEU A 133 11.61 12.72 0.80
N TYR A 134 11.22 13.41 -0.26
CA TYR A 134 11.98 14.55 -0.78
C TYR A 134 12.08 15.69 0.23
N GLN A 135 11.01 16.01 0.95
CA GLN A 135 11.07 17.04 2.01
C GLN A 135 12.03 16.64 3.13
N GLU A 136 12.10 15.36 3.47
CA GLU A 136 13.07 14.86 4.45
C GLU A 136 14.52 14.94 3.91
N VAL A 137 14.75 14.54 2.67
CA VAL A 137 16.07 14.58 1.99
C VAL A 137 16.60 15.99 1.90
N LYS A 138 15.76 16.99 1.60
CA LYS A 138 16.14 18.40 1.52
C LYS A 138 16.81 18.94 2.79
N LYS A 139 16.49 18.40 3.95
CA LYS A 139 17.06 18.83 5.23
C LYS A 139 18.56 18.58 5.34
N TYR A 140 19.09 17.67 4.51
CA TYR A 140 20.49 17.21 4.54
C TYR A 140 21.30 17.61 3.31
N LEU A 141 20.66 18.21 2.30
CA LEU A 141 21.36 18.68 1.09
C LEU A 141 21.99 20.05 1.30
N SER A 142 23.17 20.25 0.70
CA SER A 142 23.77 21.58 0.55
C SER A 142 22.94 22.46 -0.43
N PRO A 143 23.12 23.79 -0.48
CA PRO A 143 22.47 24.62 -1.49
C PRO A 143 22.76 24.18 -2.92
N GLU A 144 23.99 23.76 -3.20
CA GLU A 144 24.41 23.20 -4.49
C GLU A 144 23.79 21.83 -4.75
N GLY A 145 23.66 21.00 -3.69
CA GLY A 145 22.97 19.71 -3.73
C GLY A 145 21.47 19.84 -4.00
N LEU A 146 20.82 20.86 -3.43
CA LEU A 146 19.41 21.17 -3.73
C LEU A 146 19.23 21.55 -5.20
N THR A 147 20.09 22.43 -5.72
CA THR A 147 20.06 22.84 -7.12
C THR A 147 20.30 21.65 -8.05
N PHE A 148 21.22 20.75 -7.69
CA PHE A 148 21.48 19.52 -8.42
C PHE A 148 20.27 18.58 -8.40
N ALA A 149 19.67 18.36 -7.22
CA ALA A 149 18.51 17.51 -7.05
C ALA A 149 17.32 18.03 -7.86
N ASP A 150 17.02 19.32 -7.80
CA ASP A 150 15.93 19.93 -8.56
C ASP A 150 16.10 19.77 -10.08
N ASN A 151 17.35 19.71 -10.59
CA ASN A 151 17.61 19.53 -12.01
C ASN A 151 17.59 18.08 -12.47
N TYR A 152 18.15 17.16 -11.68
CA TYR A 152 18.48 15.80 -12.14
C TYR A 152 17.78 14.68 -11.38
N ILE A 153 17.13 14.94 -10.22
CA ILE A 153 16.52 13.90 -9.39
C ILE A 153 14.99 14.11 -9.34
N GLY A 154 14.25 13.12 -9.81
CA GLY A 154 12.79 13.08 -9.73
C GLY A 154 12.33 12.39 -8.45
N PHE A 155 11.22 12.85 -7.91
CA PHE A 155 10.52 12.19 -6.80
C PHE A 155 9.05 12.00 -7.17
N PRO A 156 8.76 11.18 -8.22
CA PRO A 156 7.38 10.91 -8.62
C PRO A 156 6.68 10.09 -7.55
N ASN A 157 5.46 10.47 -7.21
CA ASN A 157 4.64 9.69 -6.32
C ASN A 157 4.24 8.36 -6.97
N ALA A 158 3.96 7.37 -6.15
CA ALA A 158 3.50 6.06 -6.60
C ALA A 158 2.31 5.58 -5.76
N ALA A 159 1.42 4.86 -6.43
CA ALA A 159 0.40 4.04 -5.80
C ALA A 159 0.74 2.57 -6.06
N VAL A 160 0.83 1.77 -5.00
CA VAL A 160 1.20 0.36 -5.07
C VAL A 160 0.13 -0.50 -4.45
N ASP A 161 -0.19 -1.61 -5.09
CA ASP A 161 -1.17 -2.58 -4.61
C ASP A 161 -0.74 -4.01 -4.92
N ARG A 162 -0.41 -4.76 -3.89
CA ARG A 162 -0.24 -6.20 -3.89
C ARG A 162 -0.38 -6.72 -2.48
N ILE A 163 -1.15 -7.77 -2.29
CA ILE A 163 -1.19 -8.46 -1.02
C ILE A 163 0.02 -9.41 -0.94
N VAL A 164 0.86 -9.14 0.04
CA VAL A 164 1.95 -10.03 0.45
C VAL A 164 1.67 -10.40 1.90
N PRO A 165 1.20 -11.63 2.16
CA PRO A 165 0.81 -12.04 3.51
C PRO A 165 2.00 -12.05 4.46
N ALA A 166 1.71 -11.94 5.76
CA ALA A 166 2.71 -12.21 6.79
C ALA A 166 3.09 -13.69 6.69
N GLN A 167 4.37 -13.98 6.59
CA GLN A 167 4.87 -15.32 6.31
C GLN A 167 6.25 -15.56 6.93
N SER A 168 6.54 -16.80 7.24
CA SER A 168 7.85 -17.24 7.69
C SER A 168 8.14 -18.60 7.05
N HIS A 169 9.30 -18.76 6.45
CA HIS A 169 9.76 -19.94 5.74
C HIS A 169 11.14 -20.38 6.23
N GLU A 170 11.52 -21.63 6.00
CA GLU A 170 12.89 -22.12 6.26
C GLU A 170 13.93 -21.30 5.47
N ASP A 171 13.66 -21.06 4.20
CA ASP A 171 14.42 -20.09 3.41
C ASP A 171 13.91 -18.67 3.71
N SER A 172 14.70 -17.88 4.39
CA SER A 172 14.38 -16.50 4.77
C SER A 172 14.18 -15.56 3.57
N LEU A 173 14.64 -15.95 2.37
CA LEU A 173 14.48 -15.19 1.15
C LEU A 173 13.23 -15.56 0.36
N PHE A 174 12.66 -16.75 0.58
CA PHE A 174 11.46 -17.21 -0.11
C PHE A 174 10.26 -16.33 0.23
N VAL A 175 9.46 -15.98 -0.78
CA VAL A 175 8.29 -15.13 -0.62
C VAL A 175 7.11 -15.69 -1.41
N VAL A 176 5.95 -15.81 -0.76
CA VAL A 176 4.67 -16.12 -1.41
C VAL A 176 3.90 -14.82 -1.61
N VAL A 177 3.37 -14.63 -2.82
CA VAL A 177 2.65 -13.40 -3.18
C VAL A 177 1.39 -13.72 -3.96
N GLU A 178 0.45 -12.80 -3.97
CA GLU A 178 -0.72 -12.90 -4.85
C GLU A 178 -0.40 -12.70 -6.33
N PRO A 179 -1.20 -13.31 -7.23
CA PRO A 179 -1.06 -13.10 -8.68
C PRO A 179 -1.18 -11.64 -9.10
N PHE A 180 -2.14 -10.93 -8.50
CA PHE A 180 -2.37 -9.53 -8.84
C PHE A 180 -1.30 -8.61 -8.25
N ASN A 181 -0.93 -7.63 -9.01
CA ASN A 181 -0.16 -6.49 -8.56
C ASN A 181 -0.52 -5.27 -9.42
N GLU A 182 -0.44 -4.10 -8.82
CA GLU A 182 -0.59 -2.85 -9.52
C GLU A 182 0.40 -1.83 -8.96
N TRP A 183 1.14 -1.22 -9.87
CA TRP A 183 2.03 -0.10 -9.56
C TRP A 183 1.74 1.02 -10.55
N VAL A 184 1.30 2.17 -10.03
CA VAL A 184 1.01 3.38 -10.81
C VAL A 184 1.97 4.47 -10.36
N VAL A 185 2.59 5.17 -11.31
CA VAL A 185 3.59 6.22 -11.08
C VAL A 185 3.12 7.53 -11.69
N GLU A 186 3.26 8.61 -10.93
CA GLU A 186 2.96 9.97 -11.37
C GLU A 186 3.99 10.45 -12.40
N THR A 187 3.51 10.92 -13.56
CA THR A 187 4.39 11.37 -14.63
C THR A 187 4.92 12.79 -14.45
N LYS A 188 4.19 13.65 -13.74
CA LYS A 188 4.53 15.08 -13.60
C LYS A 188 5.88 15.36 -12.94
N ARG A 189 6.36 14.43 -12.11
CA ARG A 189 7.61 14.57 -11.35
C ARG A 189 8.71 13.62 -11.78
N LEU A 190 8.51 12.90 -12.89
CA LEU A 190 9.56 12.09 -13.50
C LEU A 190 10.64 13.00 -14.10
N LYS A 191 11.90 12.64 -13.84
CA LYS A 191 13.07 13.22 -14.52
C LYS A 191 13.56 12.32 -15.65
N ASN A 192 13.29 11.03 -15.58
CA ASN A 192 13.67 10.05 -16.60
C ASN A 192 12.43 9.48 -17.33
N PRO A 193 11.84 10.23 -18.27
CA PRO A 193 10.63 9.77 -18.98
C PRO A 193 10.89 8.58 -19.90
N ASP A 194 12.14 8.30 -20.27
CA ASP A 194 12.52 7.21 -21.14
C ASP A 194 12.64 5.88 -20.38
N LEU A 195 12.81 5.93 -19.07
CA LEU A 195 12.84 4.73 -18.23
C LEU A 195 11.40 4.31 -17.86
N ARG A 196 10.76 3.57 -18.77
CA ARG A 196 9.44 2.99 -18.52
C ARG A 196 9.58 1.52 -18.14
N LEU A 197 9.08 1.18 -16.94
CA LEU A 197 9.05 -0.19 -16.44
C LEU A 197 7.84 -0.93 -17.00
N LYS A 198 8.04 -2.11 -17.60
CA LYS A 198 6.93 -2.99 -17.97
C LYS A 198 6.23 -3.48 -16.71
N GLY A 199 4.90 -3.47 -16.72
CA GLY A 199 4.09 -3.82 -15.54
C GLY A 199 3.85 -2.66 -14.58
N VAL A 200 4.25 -1.42 -14.95
CA VAL A 200 3.96 -0.19 -14.23
C VAL A 200 3.11 0.71 -15.11
N HIS A 201 2.05 1.26 -14.54
CA HIS A 201 1.19 2.26 -15.18
C HIS A 201 1.73 3.67 -14.90
N TYR A 202 1.61 4.57 -15.84
CA TYR A 202 2.12 5.94 -15.74
C TYR A 202 1.00 6.92 -16.02
N GLU A 203 0.64 7.71 -14.99
CA GLU A 203 -0.51 8.59 -15.03
C GLU A 203 -0.14 10.02 -14.60
N GLU A 204 -0.88 11.00 -15.06
CA GLU A 204 -0.64 12.39 -14.65
C GLU A 204 -1.15 12.67 -13.23
N ASP A 205 -2.22 12.01 -12.83
CA ASP A 205 -2.87 12.13 -11.54
C ASP A 205 -3.04 10.75 -10.90
N LEU A 206 -2.55 10.59 -9.68
CA LEU A 206 -2.68 9.36 -8.92
C LEU A 206 -3.95 9.31 -8.05
N GLU A 207 -4.62 10.43 -7.82
CA GLU A 207 -5.75 10.47 -6.89
C GLU A 207 -6.86 9.48 -7.28
N PRO A 208 -7.24 9.34 -8.57
CA PRO A 208 -8.21 8.33 -9.00
C PRO A 208 -7.82 6.90 -8.60
N PHE A 209 -6.55 6.54 -8.76
CA PHE A 209 -6.04 5.18 -8.47
C PHE A 209 -5.90 4.93 -6.97
N ILE A 210 -5.49 5.95 -6.21
CA ILE A 210 -5.43 5.90 -4.74
C ILE A 210 -6.84 5.70 -4.17
N GLU A 211 -7.82 6.47 -4.64
CA GLU A 211 -9.20 6.34 -4.20
C GLU A 211 -9.81 5.00 -4.65
N ARG A 212 -9.55 4.57 -5.88
CA ARG A 212 -9.99 3.26 -6.35
C ARG A 212 -9.48 2.15 -5.43
N LYS A 213 -8.19 2.15 -5.06
CA LYS A 213 -7.64 1.19 -4.11
C LYS A 213 -8.26 1.33 -2.72
N LEU A 214 -8.30 2.54 -2.17
CA LEU A 214 -8.81 2.79 -0.83
C LEU A 214 -10.28 2.38 -0.70
N PHE A 215 -11.11 2.73 -1.68
CA PHE A 215 -12.54 2.49 -1.62
C PHE A 215 -12.91 1.08 -2.10
N SER A 216 -12.20 0.48 -3.05
CA SER A 216 -12.50 -0.88 -3.51
C SER A 216 -11.79 -1.95 -2.68
N VAL A 217 -10.46 -1.99 -2.71
CA VAL A 217 -9.68 -3.03 -2.03
C VAL A 217 -9.79 -2.91 -0.52
N ASN A 218 -9.45 -1.73 0.04
CA ASN A 218 -9.38 -1.58 1.48
C ASN A 218 -10.76 -1.56 2.14
N SER A 219 -11.79 -0.99 1.48
CA SER A 219 -13.17 -1.02 1.98
C SER A 219 -13.78 -2.40 1.85
N GLY A 220 -13.61 -3.07 0.69
CA GLY A 220 -14.09 -4.44 0.48
C GLY A 220 -13.50 -5.41 1.49
N HIS A 221 -12.20 -5.32 1.71
CA HIS A 221 -11.49 -6.16 2.68
C HIS A 221 -11.97 -5.94 4.12
N ALA A 222 -12.06 -4.67 4.54
CA ALA A 222 -12.58 -4.33 5.86
C ALA A 222 -14.06 -4.69 6.03
N THR A 223 -14.88 -4.56 4.98
CA THR A 223 -16.28 -5.01 4.95
C THR A 223 -16.35 -6.51 5.20
N SER A 224 -15.53 -7.29 4.51
CA SER A 224 -15.46 -8.74 4.69
C SER A 224 -15.11 -9.12 6.13
N ALA A 225 -14.16 -8.40 6.73
CA ALA A 225 -13.73 -8.65 8.10
C ALA A 225 -14.78 -8.27 9.13
N TYR A 226 -15.39 -7.08 9.05
CA TYR A 226 -16.37 -6.66 10.05
C TYR A 226 -17.67 -7.46 9.97
N ILE A 227 -18.17 -7.74 8.77
CA ILE A 227 -19.34 -8.61 8.61
C ILE A 227 -18.97 -10.04 9.02
N GLY A 228 -17.79 -10.55 8.60
CA GLY A 228 -17.29 -11.86 8.99
C GLY A 228 -17.21 -12.02 10.51
N ALA A 229 -16.63 -11.04 11.22
CA ALA A 229 -16.54 -11.02 12.68
C ALA A 229 -17.92 -11.13 13.34
N HIS A 230 -18.88 -10.34 12.87
CA HIS A 230 -20.25 -10.33 13.39
C HIS A 230 -20.92 -11.74 13.26
N TYR A 231 -20.64 -12.46 12.19
CA TYR A 231 -21.15 -13.84 11.97
C TYR A 231 -20.20 -14.94 12.46
N GLY A 232 -19.12 -14.60 13.17
CA GLY A 232 -18.19 -15.53 13.82
C GLY A 232 -17.16 -16.19 12.92
N ALA A 233 -16.97 -15.70 11.68
CA ALA A 233 -15.91 -16.17 10.80
C ALA A 233 -14.53 -15.83 11.38
N LYS A 234 -13.56 -16.73 11.20
CA LYS A 234 -12.17 -16.53 11.66
C LYS A 234 -11.27 -16.00 10.57
N THR A 235 -11.56 -16.32 9.33
CA THR A 235 -10.80 -15.90 8.16
C THR A 235 -11.68 -15.16 7.14
N ILE A 236 -11.08 -14.38 6.29
CA ILE A 236 -11.77 -13.69 5.19
C ILE A 236 -12.39 -14.73 4.23
N LEU A 237 -11.66 -15.81 3.96
CA LEU A 237 -12.17 -16.91 3.14
C LEU A 237 -13.45 -17.50 3.72
N GLU A 238 -13.48 -17.84 5.03
CA GLU A 238 -14.69 -18.34 5.70
C GLU A 238 -15.87 -17.36 5.59
N ALA A 239 -15.61 -16.04 5.75
CA ALA A 239 -16.64 -15.04 5.59
C ALA A 239 -17.25 -15.07 4.18
N LEU A 240 -16.43 -15.17 3.13
CA LEU A 240 -16.91 -15.19 1.74
C LEU A 240 -17.56 -16.54 1.33
N GLN A 241 -17.27 -17.63 2.03
CA GLN A 241 -18.01 -18.90 1.83
C GLN A 241 -19.49 -18.81 2.20
N ASN A 242 -19.88 -17.81 3.00
CA ASN A 242 -21.28 -17.50 3.24
C ASN A 242 -21.85 -16.62 2.12
N PRO A 243 -22.80 -17.13 1.29
CA PRO A 243 -23.33 -16.38 0.16
C PRO A 243 -24.00 -15.04 0.54
N ASN A 244 -24.58 -14.96 1.73
CA ASN A 244 -25.21 -13.73 2.22
C ASN A 244 -24.16 -12.66 2.55
N ILE A 245 -23.02 -13.06 3.12
CA ILE A 245 -21.91 -12.13 3.39
C ILE A 245 -21.30 -11.68 2.07
N LYS A 246 -21.00 -12.61 1.16
CA LYS A 246 -20.46 -12.30 -0.17
C LYS A 246 -21.34 -11.31 -0.92
N SER A 247 -22.65 -11.53 -0.98
CA SER A 247 -23.59 -10.62 -1.63
C SER A 247 -23.61 -9.20 -1.03
N ARG A 248 -23.40 -9.08 0.30
CA ARG A 248 -23.28 -7.75 0.95
C ARG A 248 -22.00 -7.04 0.56
N ILE A 249 -20.88 -7.76 0.47
CA ILE A 249 -19.59 -7.19 0.03
C ILE A 249 -19.71 -6.71 -1.42
N GLU A 250 -20.31 -7.51 -2.30
CA GLU A 250 -20.58 -7.16 -3.70
C GLU A 250 -21.47 -5.90 -3.80
N SER A 251 -22.44 -5.76 -2.90
CA SER A 251 -23.31 -4.59 -2.84
C SER A 251 -22.57 -3.32 -2.40
N VAL A 252 -21.65 -3.42 -1.44
CA VAL A 252 -20.75 -2.31 -1.05
C VAL A 252 -19.85 -1.92 -2.22
N LEU A 253 -19.24 -2.89 -2.88
CA LEU A 253 -18.41 -2.63 -4.06
C LEU A 253 -19.19 -2.02 -5.23
N ALA A 254 -20.49 -2.33 -5.36
CA ALA A 254 -21.35 -1.69 -6.36
C ALA A 254 -21.60 -0.20 -6.05
N GLU A 255 -21.79 0.17 -4.78
CA GLU A 255 -21.89 1.58 -4.37
C GLU A 255 -20.55 2.32 -4.64
N ILE A 256 -19.42 1.73 -4.27
CA ILE A 256 -18.08 2.29 -4.57
C ILE A 256 -17.87 2.46 -6.08
N ARG A 257 -18.26 1.46 -6.89
CA ARG A 257 -18.17 1.57 -8.35
C ARG A 257 -18.96 2.75 -8.89
N SER A 258 -20.16 2.97 -8.36
CA SER A 258 -20.99 4.11 -8.77
C SER A 258 -20.32 5.45 -8.45
N LEU A 259 -19.67 5.55 -7.28
CA LEU A 259 -18.88 6.71 -6.89
C LEU A 259 -17.71 6.95 -7.85
N LEU A 260 -16.88 5.93 -8.09
CA LEU A 260 -15.67 6.06 -8.91
C LEU A 260 -15.99 6.40 -10.36
N ILE A 261 -17.09 5.87 -10.92
CA ILE A 261 -17.58 6.24 -12.26
C ILE A 261 -18.01 7.70 -12.28
N ALA A 262 -18.83 8.11 -11.32
CA ALA A 262 -19.39 9.47 -11.29
C ALA A 262 -18.31 10.55 -11.05
N LYS A 263 -17.31 10.24 -10.21
CA LYS A 263 -16.25 11.19 -9.83
C LYS A 263 -15.12 11.25 -10.83
N TRP A 264 -14.64 10.09 -11.31
CA TRP A 264 -13.40 9.96 -12.06
C TRP A 264 -13.58 9.46 -13.49
N ASN A 265 -14.83 9.20 -13.90
CA ASN A 265 -15.15 8.68 -15.24
C ASN A 265 -14.44 7.38 -15.60
N PHE A 266 -14.19 6.51 -14.62
CA PHE A 266 -13.67 5.17 -14.88
C PHE A 266 -14.60 4.37 -15.79
N ASP A 267 -14.03 3.52 -16.65
CA ASP A 267 -14.84 2.59 -17.44
C ASP A 267 -15.56 1.59 -16.53
N LYS A 268 -16.86 1.44 -16.78
CA LYS A 268 -17.71 0.56 -15.95
C LYS A 268 -17.26 -0.90 -15.99
N LYS A 269 -16.88 -1.42 -17.17
CA LYS A 269 -16.49 -2.82 -17.34
C LYS A 269 -15.12 -3.08 -16.71
N GLU A 270 -14.21 -2.13 -16.82
CA GLU A 270 -12.91 -2.23 -16.15
C GLU A 270 -13.05 -2.29 -14.63
N LEU A 271 -13.90 -1.44 -14.02
CA LEU A 271 -14.19 -1.49 -12.59
C LEU A 271 -14.95 -2.76 -12.18
N GLU A 272 -15.87 -3.26 -13.00
CA GLU A 272 -16.56 -4.53 -12.75
C GLU A 272 -15.55 -5.69 -12.72
N ASN A 273 -14.63 -5.73 -13.67
CA ASN A 273 -13.56 -6.73 -13.71
C ASN A 273 -12.61 -6.56 -12.51
N TYR A 274 -12.23 -5.34 -12.17
CA TYR A 274 -11.38 -5.07 -11.01
C TYR A 274 -12.01 -5.54 -9.70
N HIS A 275 -13.32 -5.26 -9.48
CA HIS A 275 -14.05 -5.73 -8.31
C HIS A 275 -14.20 -7.26 -8.28
N LYS A 276 -14.37 -7.90 -9.44
CA LYS A 276 -14.39 -9.37 -9.53
C LYS A 276 -13.05 -9.97 -9.11
N VAL A 277 -11.95 -9.43 -9.59
CA VAL A 277 -10.59 -9.84 -9.20
C VAL A 277 -10.37 -9.65 -7.70
N ILE A 278 -10.85 -8.55 -7.10
CA ILE A 278 -10.77 -8.32 -5.64
C ILE A 278 -11.52 -9.42 -4.87
N ILE A 279 -12.70 -9.81 -5.31
CA ILE A 279 -13.47 -10.91 -4.66
C ILE A 279 -12.73 -12.24 -4.81
N GLU A 280 -12.21 -12.54 -6.00
CA GLU A 280 -11.40 -13.75 -6.24
C GLU A 280 -10.16 -13.81 -5.32
N TRP A 281 -9.57 -12.66 -5.00
CA TRP A 281 -8.50 -12.55 -4.03
C TRP A 281 -8.92 -12.94 -2.62
N PHE A 282 -10.02 -12.36 -2.16
CA PHE A 282 -10.54 -12.66 -0.82
C PHE A 282 -10.96 -14.13 -0.68
N GLU A 283 -11.27 -14.79 -1.78
CA GLU A 283 -11.59 -16.22 -1.87
C GLU A 283 -10.35 -17.10 -2.11
N ASN A 284 -9.13 -16.55 -2.16
CA ASN A 284 -7.93 -17.33 -2.45
C ASN A 284 -7.57 -18.27 -1.28
N PRO A 285 -7.70 -19.61 -1.45
CA PRO A 285 -7.45 -20.57 -0.38
C PRO A 285 -5.96 -20.76 -0.04
N PHE A 286 -5.07 -20.21 -0.86
CA PHE A 286 -3.62 -20.27 -0.65
C PHE A 286 -3.12 -19.16 0.26
N ILE A 287 -3.98 -18.20 0.62
CA ILE A 287 -3.66 -17.07 1.49
C ILE A 287 -4.58 -17.09 2.69
N VAL A 288 -4.03 -17.35 3.86
CA VAL A 288 -4.78 -17.27 5.10
C VAL A 288 -4.76 -15.82 5.58
N ASP A 289 -5.93 -15.19 5.61
CA ASP A 289 -6.10 -13.82 6.08
C ASP A 289 -7.11 -13.79 7.23
N GLU A 290 -6.60 -13.54 8.44
CA GLU A 290 -7.41 -13.57 9.66
C GLU A 290 -8.30 -12.32 9.75
N VAL A 291 -9.56 -12.54 10.14
CA VAL A 291 -10.52 -11.46 10.39
C VAL A 291 -9.98 -10.45 11.41
N SER A 292 -9.36 -10.93 12.51
CA SER A 292 -8.76 -10.07 13.56
C SER A 292 -7.68 -9.14 12.99
N ARG A 293 -6.83 -9.65 12.09
CA ARG A 293 -5.79 -8.85 11.43
C ARG A 293 -6.37 -7.74 10.56
N VAL A 294 -7.42 -8.06 9.80
CA VAL A 294 -8.03 -7.13 8.84
C VAL A 294 -8.93 -6.12 9.54
N ALA A 295 -9.69 -6.55 10.57
CA ALA A 295 -10.62 -5.69 11.32
C ALA A 295 -9.93 -4.73 12.30
N ARG A 296 -8.67 -4.96 12.67
CA ARG A 296 -7.92 -4.12 13.63
C ARG A 296 -8.01 -2.63 13.30
N THR A 297 -7.83 -1.79 14.31
CA THR A 297 -7.86 -0.31 14.20
C THR A 297 -9.19 0.23 13.66
N PRO A 298 -10.36 -0.08 14.29
CA PRO A 298 -11.65 0.36 13.81
C PRO A 298 -11.84 1.87 13.87
N ILE A 299 -11.32 2.56 14.88
CA ILE A 299 -11.44 4.03 15.02
C ILE A 299 -10.79 4.72 13.82
N ARG A 300 -9.57 4.33 13.45
CA ARG A 300 -8.90 4.87 12.27
C ARG A 300 -9.72 4.63 10.99
N LYS A 301 -10.23 3.41 10.79
CA LYS A 301 -10.97 3.04 9.57
C LYS A 301 -12.32 3.74 9.44
N LEU A 302 -12.89 4.17 10.57
CA LEU A 302 -14.13 4.95 10.64
C LEU A 302 -13.88 6.46 10.59
N GLY A 303 -12.64 6.92 10.45
CA GLY A 303 -12.30 8.34 10.39
C GLY A 303 -12.84 9.06 9.15
N TYR A 304 -12.90 10.39 9.22
CA TYR A 304 -13.55 11.29 8.24
C TYR A 304 -13.10 11.09 6.78
N ASN A 305 -11.79 10.91 6.55
CA ASN A 305 -11.20 10.75 5.21
C ASN A 305 -10.86 9.29 4.88
N GLU A 306 -11.34 8.36 5.68
CA GLU A 306 -11.06 6.94 5.53
C GLU A 306 -12.13 6.22 4.70
N ARG A 307 -11.85 4.94 4.50
CA ARG A 307 -12.48 4.01 3.52
C ARG A 307 -13.98 3.81 3.61
N PHE A 308 -14.64 4.24 4.68
CA PHE A 308 -16.09 4.14 4.83
C PHE A 308 -16.77 5.50 4.83
N ILE A 309 -16.33 6.42 5.70
CA ILE A 309 -17.00 7.71 5.88
C ILE A 309 -16.78 8.62 4.67
N ARG A 310 -15.57 8.66 4.10
CA ARG A 310 -15.32 9.49 2.92
C ARG A 310 -16.19 9.09 1.72
N PRO A 311 -16.25 7.82 1.28
CA PRO A 311 -17.12 7.44 0.18
C PRO A 311 -18.62 7.63 0.47
N ILE A 312 -19.07 7.45 1.74
CA ILE A 312 -20.48 7.75 2.11
C ILE A 312 -20.78 9.22 1.89
N ARG A 313 -19.93 10.14 2.35
CA ARG A 313 -20.10 11.59 2.16
C ARG A 313 -20.14 11.95 0.68
N GLU A 314 -19.18 11.47 -0.10
CA GLU A 314 -19.08 11.77 -1.53
C GLU A 314 -20.25 11.18 -2.32
N LEU A 315 -20.74 9.98 -1.98
CA LEU A 315 -21.95 9.38 -2.57
C LEU A 315 -23.20 10.22 -2.24
N LYS A 316 -23.33 10.70 -1.00
CA LYS A 316 -24.44 11.59 -0.59
C LYS A 316 -24.43 12.88 -1.40
N GLU A 317 -23.26 13.53 -1.54
CA GLU A 317 -23.09 14.76 -2.34
C GLU A 317 -23.51 14.55 -3.80
N LEU A 318 -23.23 13.36 -4.35
CA LEU A 318 -23.61 12.98 -5.71
C LEU A 318 -25.05 12.42 -5.83
N SER A 319 -25.81 12.36 -4.75
CA SER A 319 -27.16 11.78 -4.69
C SER A 319 -27.19 10.30 -5.14
N LEU A 320 -26.13 9.55 -4.84
CA LEU A 320 -25.98 8.12 -5.09
C LEU A 320 -26.26 7.29 -3.83
N SER A 321 -26.56 5.99 -4.00
CA SER A 321 -26.80 5.08 -2.87
C SER A 321 -25.52 4.80 -2.08
N TYR A 322 -25.61 4.83 -0.74
CA TYR A 322 -24.57 4.47 0.21
C TYR A 322 -25.10 3.58 1.36
N LYS A 323 -26.27 2.99 1.17
CA LYS A 323 -26.98 2.21 2.21
C LYS A 323 -26.21 1.00 2.69
N ASN A 324 -25.46 0.32 1.80
CA ASN A 324 -24.69 -0.88 2.17
C ASN A 324 -23.41 -0.50 2.92
N LEU A 325 -22.80 0.62 2.55
CA LEU A 325 -21.68 1.21 3.31
C LEU A 325 -22.11 1.60 4.73
N LEU A 326 -23.26 2.25 4.91
CA LEU A 326 -23.81 2.58 6.24
C LEU A 326 -23.99 1.33 7.11
N LYS A 327 -24.54 0.25 6.57
CA LYS A 327 -24.68 -1.01 7.29
C LYS A 327 -23.33 -1.57 7.71
N THR A 328 -22.30 -1.44 6.87
CA THR A 328 -20.95 -1.88 7.18
C THR A 328 -20.35 -1.05 8.29
N VAL A 329 -20.60 0.26 8.31
CA VAL A 329 -20.18 1.15 9.41
C VAL A 329 -20.77 0.69 10.75
N GLY A 330 -22.04 0.26 10.79
CA GLY A 330 -22.65 -0.33 11.99
C GLY A 330 -21.86 -1.55 12.49
N TYR A 331 -21.54 -2.51 11.63
CA TYR A 331 -20.70 -3.66 11.99
C TYR A 331 -19.30 -3.27 12.46
N ALA A 332 -18.72 -2.22 11.90
CA ALA A 332 -17.41 -1.74 12.34
C ALA A 332 -17.47 -1.10 13.73
N PHE A 333 -18.53 -0.38 14.06
CA PHE A 333 -18.79 0.14 15.41
C PHE A 333 -19.09 -0.96 16.44
N ASP A 334 -19.69 -2.08 16.02
CA ASP A 334 -19.99 -3.24 16.87
C ASP A 334 -18.78 -4.16 17.09
N TYR A 335 -17.71 -4.04 16.29
CA TYR A 335 -16.52 -4.89 16.39
C TYR A 335 -15.81 -4.76 17.73
N ARG A 336 -15.51 -5.92 18.36
CA ARG A 336 -14.77 -6.02 19.62
C ARG A 336 -13.67 -7.07 19.52
N ASP A 337 -12.44 -6.65 19.87
CA ASP A 337 -11.27 -7.50 20.00
C ASP A 337 -10.43 -7.03 21.19
N VAL A 338 -10.17 -7.94 22.11
CA VAL A 338 -9.40 -7.66 23.34
C VAL A 338 -7.91 -7.46 23.09
N ASN A 339 -7.43 -7.82 21.89
CA ASN A 339 -6.03 -7.67 21.47
C ASN A 339 -5.81 -6.42 20.59
N ASP A 340 -6.88 -5.65 20.29
CA ASP A 340 -6.79 -4.43 19.49
C ASP A 340 -7.10 -3.20 20.36
N GLU A 341 -6.08 -2.36 20.57
CA GLU A 341 -6.16 -1.16 21.42
C GLU A 341 -7.29 -0.21 20.99
N GLU A 342 -7.50 -0.02 19.69
CA GLU A 342 -8.58 0.84 19.20
C GLU A 342 -9.97 0.22 19.42
N SER A 343 -10.09 -1.10 19.30
CA SER A 343 -11.32 -1.81 19.62
C SER A 343 -11.66 -1.72 21.10
N ILE A 344 -10.67 -1.87 21.98
CA ILE A 344 -10.83 -1.65 23.44
C ILE A 344 -11.29 -0.21 23.69
N ARG A 345 -10.57 0.78 23.12
CA ARG A 345 -10.91 2.19 23.27
C ARG A 345 -12.31 2.52 22.76
N LEU A 346 -12.73 1.93 21.63
CA LEU A 346 -14.08 2.09 21.09
C LEU A 346 -15.14 1.58 22.09
N GLY A 347 -14.91 0.42 22.70
CA GLY A 347 -15.75 -0.11 23.77
C GLY A 347 -15.84 0.82 24.99
N GLU A 348 -14.73 1.43 25.42
CA GLU A 348 -14.69 2.40 26.50
C GLU A 348 -15.46 3.70 26.19
N LEU A 349 -15.43 4.15 24.92
CA LEU A 349 -16.21 5.31 24.48
C LEU A 349 -17.70 5.04 24.63
N PHE A 350 -18.18 3.89 24.14
CA PHE A 350 -19.58 3.49 24.30
C PHE A 350 -20.04 3.32 25.76
N ALA A 351 -19.12 2.93 26.64
CA ALA A 351 -19.43 2.82 28.08
C ALA A 351 -19.58 4.18 28.79
N LYS A 352 -19.02 5.26 28.21
CA LYS A 352 -18.93 6.59 28.85
C LYS A 352 -19.78 7.67 28.18
N GLN A 353 -20.21 7.46 26.93
CA GLN A 353 -20.86 8.48 26.12
C GLN A 353 -22.11 7.91 25.40
N SER A 354 -22.97 8.82 24.91
CA SER A 354 -24.07 8.40 24.04
C SER A 354 -23.55 7.84 22.70
N VAL A 355 -24.32 6.95 22.06
CA VAL A 355 -23.97 6.40 20.74
C VAL A 355 -23.68 7.52 19.73
N LYS A 356 -24.50 8.58 19.76
CA LYS A 356 -24.35 9.74 18.88
C LYS A 356 -23.03 10.49 19.10
N ASP A 357 -22.64 10.73 20.35
CA ASP A 357 -21.37 11.41 20.66
C ASP A 357 -20.17 10.56 20.21
N VAL A 358 -20.24 9.23 20.39
CA VAL A 358 -19.20 8.31 19.91
C VAL A 358 -19.09 8.38 18.39
N VAL A 359 -20.21 8.36 17.65
CA VAL A 359 -20.20 8.49 16.20
C VAL A 359 -19.53 9.79 15.76
N ILE A 360 -19.94 10.93 16.35
CA ILE A 360 -19.32 12.23 16.03
C ILE A 360 -17.81 12.21 16.32
N GLN A 361 -17.41 11.75 17.49
CA GLN A 361 -16.01 11.74 17.90
C GLN A 361 -15.14 10.86 17.02
N VAL A 362 -15.62 9.69 16.62
CA VAL A 362 -14.87 8.71 15.83
C VAL A 362 -14.83 9.09 14.36
N THR A 363 -15.95 9.52 13.79
CA THR A 363 -16.07 9.81 12.36
C THR A 363 -15.64 11.23 11.98
N GLY A 364 -15.70 12.18 12.94
CA GLY A 364 -15.50 13.60 12.67
C GLY A 364 -16.60 14.26 11.85
N LEU A 365 -17.77 13.61 11.74
CA LEU A 365 -18.91 14.14 10.97
C LEU A 365 -19.58 15.30 11.72
N ASP A 366 -20.03 16.29 10.96
CA ASP A 366 -20.91 17.39 11.38
C ASP A 366 -22.29 17.33 10.70
N ASP A 367 -22.47 16.45 9.70
CA ASP A 367 -23.74 16.20 9.01
C ASP A 367 -24.69 15.40 9.90
N GLN A 368 -25.70 16.09 10.45
CA GLN A 368 -26.64 15.52 11.41
C GLN A 368 -27.44 14.35 10.83
N GLU A 369 -27.82 14.42 9.54
CA GLU A 369 -28.58 13.35 8.86
C GLU A 369 -27.73 12.07 8.74
N LEU A 370 -26.46 12.19 8.34
CA LEU A 370 -25.55 11.04 8.28
C LEU A 370 -25.29 10.45 9.66
N ILE A 371 -25.11 11.29 10.67
CA ILE A 371 -24.91 10.85 12.06
C ILE A 371 -26.12 10.03 12.52
N ASP A 372 -27.34 10.56 12.32
CA ASP A 372 -28.57 9.88 12.74
C ASP A 372 -28.76 8.56 11.98
N GLN A 373 -28.47 8.53 10.68
CA GLN A 373 -28.49 7.29 9.88
C GLN A 373 -27.46 6.24 10.36
N ILE A 374 -26.25 6.65 10.78
CA ILE A 374 -25.25 5.73 11.33
C ILE A 374 -25.74 5.17 12.67
N VAL A 375 -26.29 6.01 13.53
CA VAL A 375 -26.82 5.61 14.85
C VAL A 375 -27.91 4.54 14.72
N GLU A 376 -28.73 4.55 13.65
CA GLU A 376 -29.76 3.54 13.39
C GLU A 376 -29.18 2.13 13.14
N TYR A 377 -27.90 2.01 12.76
CA TYR A 377 -27.24 0.73 12.46
C TYR A 377 -26.35 0.21 13.60
N ILE A 378 -26.17 0.97 14.67
CA ILE A 378 -25.42 0.60 15.88
C ILE A 378 -26.38 0.12 16.98
#